data_5942b18bed41e92bc0f4f1fca7d584a1
#
_entry.id   5942b18bed41e92bc0f4f1fca7d584a1
#
_cell.length_a   1.000
_cell.length_b   1.000
_cell.length_c   1.000
_cell.angle_alpha   90.00
_cell.angle_beta   90.00
_cell.angle_gamma   90.00
#
_symmetry.space_group_name_H-M   'P 1'
#
loop_
_entity.id
_entity.type
_entity.pdbx_description
1 polymer ?
#
loop_
_entity_poly.entity_id
_entity_poly.type
_entity_poly.pdbx_seq_one_letter_code
_entity_poly.pdbx_strand_id
1 'polypeptide(L)'
;MRHARRRVVRRVTRLAAVGGLLLGGAMVTQAAMASETPAAPATTFSAAGTAGTKGAALAEQLGTARSAGNWVDAQGRPVVAVTDERAAVEVRAAGAQAKVVGHSMNELKSATSALRSAPRVPGTAWAVDYRTNRIVVSGDRTVSSGDWTKMTQVASRIGDFVTMERTQGRFTTRLNGAQPILSTGGRCSAGFNVTDGQRDFILTAGHCGPTGSIWFADGQGTRQLGATVNSSFPGGDFSLVQYDTNKAGQGADVVAVGGGKGVRITGAGDAAVGQRVFRSGSTSGLHDGQVTALNATVNYPEGTVTGLIETDVCAEPGDSGGPMFSEGVALGVTSGGNGDCTTGGTTFFQPVTKALTALNVKLITATPPPGAQGAAPATEAGQSGMTPSAARPGSSAPVTGVDGQALLARLTDTRNVGPGLLVIAGSVIALVATRYIRAEQDRKAYQRYYSATWG
;
A
#
# COMPACT_ATOMS: atom_id res chain seq x y z
N MET A 1 53.51 -3.40 31.09
CA MET A 1 52.26 -2.81 31.65
C MET A 1 51.12 -2.62 30.63
N ARG A 2 51.33 -2.70 29.32
CA ARG A 2 50.25 -2.52 28.30
C ARG A 2 49.36 -3.74 28.09
N HIS A 3 49.78 -4.95 28.38
CA HIS A 3 49.02 -6.19 28.22
C HIS A 3 48.00 -6.46 29.36
N ALA A 4 48.26 -5.96 30.58
CA ALA A 4 47.34 -6.15 31.71
C ALA A 4 46.06 -5.33 31.59
N ARG A 5 46.13 -4.08 31.06
CA ARG A 5 44.96 -3.23 30.85
C ARG A 5 43.98 -3.76 29.81
N ARG A 6 44.44 -4.45 28.75
CA ARG A 6 43.58 -5.04 27.73
C ARG A 6 42.76 -6.24 28.23
N ARG A 7 43.30 -6.99 29.20
CA ARG A 7 42.58 -8.14 29.79
C ARG A 7 41.49 -7.73 30.78
N VAL A 8 41.68 -6.64 31.50
CA VAL A 8 40.67 -6.10 32.44
C VAL A 8 39.49 -5.51 31.69
N VAL A 9 39.71 -4.73 30.64
CA VAL A 9 38.62 -4.16 29.84
C VAL A 9 37.76 -5.25 29.15
N ARG A 10 38.41 -6.35 28.66
CA ARG A 10 37.67 -7.48 28.06
C ARG A 10 36.87 -8.31 29.08
N ARG A 11 37.28 -8.35 30.35
CA ARG A 11 36.53 -9.06 31.40
C ARG A 11 35.35 -8.24 31.91
N VAL A 12 35.49 -6.92 32.03
CA VAL A 12 34.40 -6.04 32.46
C VAL A 12 33.27 -5.96 31.40
N THR A 13 33.65 -5.92 30.10
CA THR A 13 32.60 -5.94 29.03
C THR A 13 31.87 -7.28 28.92
N ARG A 14 32.51 -8.41 29.25
CA ARG A 14 31.83 -9.70 29.26
C ARG A 14 30.92 -9.91 30.46
N LEU A 15 31.25 -9.36 31.62
CA LEU A 15 30.41 -9.45 32.83
C LEU A 15 29.19 -8.52 32.74
N ALA A 16 29.29 -7.35 32.11
CA ALA A 16 28.14 -6.47 31.88
C ALA A 16 27.13 -7.05 30.86
N ALA A 17 27.63 -7.82 29.85
CA ALA A 17 26.76 -8.45 28.86
C ALA A 17 26.00 -9.67 29.42
N VAL A 18 26.61 -10.41 30.36
CA VAL A 18 25.98 -11.61 30.96
C VAL A 18 24.99 -11.20 32.08
N GLY A 19 25.30 -10.16 32.86
CA GLY A 19 24.39 -9.66 33.91
C GLY A 19 23.09 -9.06 33.37
N GLY A 20 23.13 -8.44 32.18
CA GLY A 20 21.94 -7.87 31.54
C GLY A 20 21.00 -8.90 30.94
N LEU A 21 21.52 -10.07 30.56
CA LEU A 21 20.74 -11.16 29.94
C LEU A 21 20.00 -12.03 30.95
N LEU A 22 20.47 -12.12 32.20
CA LEU A 22 19.85 -12.97 33.22
C LEU A 22 18.74 -12.27 34.01
N LEU A 23 18.65 -10.93 33.98
CA LEU A 23 17.60 -10.17 34.66
C LEU A 23 16.45 -9.76 33.73
N GLY A 24 16.59 -9.89 32.43
CA GLY A 24 15.57 -9.58 31.43
C GLY A 24 14.65 -10.76 31.06
N GLY A 25 14.97 -11.98 31.52
CA GLY A 25 14.30 -13.21 31.08
C GLY A 25 13.07 -13.65 31.88
N ALA A 26 12.68 -12.93 32.94
CA ALA A 26 11.67 -13.41 33.89
C ALA A 26 10.33 -12.64 33.90
N MET A 27 10.07 -11.74 32.95
CA MET A 27 8.81 -10.95 32.92
C MET A 27 8.17 -10.83 31.54
N VAL A 28 7.92 -11.95 30.87
CA VAL A 28 6.95 -11.97 29.77
C VAL A 28 6.18 -13.28 29.79
N THR A 29 5.22 -13.42 30.68
CA THR A 29 4.06 -14.30 30.51
C THR A 29 2.91 -13.83 31.41
N GLN A 30 2.16 -12.83 30.97
CA GLN A 30 0.72 -12.74 31.23
C GLN A 30 0.09 -11.98 30.05
N ALA A 31 -0.32 -12.75 29.02
CA ALA A 31 -1.22 -12.26 28.01
C ALA A 31 -2.59 -12.01 28.68
N ALA A 32 -2.99 -10.75 28.77
CA ALA A 32 -4.34 -10.39 29.18
C ALA A 32 -5.30 -10.87 28.09
N MET A 33 -6.21 -11.79 28.40
CA MET A 33 -7.37 -12.13 27.60
C MET A 33 -8.22 -10.87 27.44
N ALA A 34 -8.17 -10.25 26.27
CA ALA A 34 -9.10 -9.18 25.91
C ALA A 34 -10.45 -9.83 25.58
N SER A 35 -11.50 -9.48 26.34
CA SER A 35 -12.86 -9.84 26.02
C SER A 35 -13.26 -9.24 24.68
N GLU A 36 -13.58 -10.08 23.71
CA GLU A 36 -14.07 -9.64 22.40
C GLU A 36 -15.43 -8.95 22.55
N THR A 37 -15.49 -7.70 22.13
CA THR A 37 -16.76 -7.03 21.87
C THR A 37 -17.36 -7.63 20.59
N PRO A 38 -18.68 -7.91 20.52
CA PRO A 38 -19.31 -8.52 19.35
C PRO A 38 -18.99 -7.71 18.09
N ALA A 39 -18.50 -8.38 17.05
CA ALA A 39 -18.22 -7.78 15.76
C ALA A 39 -19.53 -7.23 15.16
N ALA A 40 -19.50 -5.98 14.71
CA ALA A 40 -20.59 -5.40 13.92
C ALA A 40 -20.79 -6.27 12.65
N PRO A 41 -22.04 -6.40 12.15
CA PRO A 41 -22.33 -7.20 10.95
C PRO A 41 -21.48 -6.71 9.78
N ALA A 42 -21.02 -7.66 8.95
CA ALA A 42 -20.26 -7.38 7.74
C ALA A 42 -20.97 -6.30 6.91
N THR A 43 -20.33 -5.14 6.80
CA THR A 43 -20.85 -4.03 6.01
C THR A 43 -20.86 -4.44 4.53
N THR A 44 -22.01 -4.35 3.91
CA THR A 44 -22.16 -4.40 2.46
C THR A 44 -21.14 -3.49 1.80
N PHE A 45 -20.59 -3.92 0.64
CA PHE A 45 -19.73 -3.10 -0.21
C PHE A 45 -20.25 -1.67 -0.29
N SER A 46 -19.32 -0.68 -0.30
CA SER A 46 -19.74 0.72 -0.39
C SER A 46 -20.66 0.93 -1.59
N ALA A 47 -21.60 1.85 -1.49
CA ALA A 47 -22.48 2.19 -2.61
C ALA A 47 -21.70 2.52 -3.88
N ALA A 48 -20.53 3.17 -3.76
CA ALA A 48 -19.64 3.47 -4.87
C ALA A 48 -18.97 2.21 -5.45
N GLY A 49 -18.55 1.26 -4.61
CA GLY A 49 -17.99 -0.04 -5.07
C GLY A 49 -19.06 -0.85 -5.81
N THR A 50 -20.28 -0.93 -5.27
CA THR A 50 -21.43 -1.59 -5.92
C THR A 50 -21.79 -0.92 -7.24
N ALA A 51 -21.81 0.41 -7.29
CA ALA A 51 -22.05 1.17 -8.52
C ALA A 51 -20.95 0.94 -9.56
N GLY A 52 -19.68 0.93 -9.14
CA GLY A 52 -18.54 0.61 -10.01
C GLY A 52 -18.65 -0.78 -10.63
N THR A 53 -18.95 -1.80 -9.81
CA THR A 53 -19.15 -3.19 -10.26
C THR A 53 -20.32 -3.29 -11.23
N LYS A 54 -21.43 -2.61 -10.97
CA LYS A 54 -22.59 -2.56 -11.88
C LYS A 54 -22.23 -1.91 -13.22
N GLY A 55 -21.51 -0.78 -13.20
CA GLY A 55 -21.05 -0.11 -14.41
C GLY A 55 -20.12 -0.98 -15.23
N ALA A 56 -19.18 -1.69 -14.57
CA ALA A 56 -18.25 -2.61 -15.23
C ALA A 56 -18.97 -3.78 -15.91
N ALA A 57 -19.92 -4.42 -15.22
CA ALA A 57 -20.71 -5.52 -15.77
C ALA A 57 -21.53 -5.09 -17.00
N LEU A 58 -22.13 -3.89 -16.98
CA LEU A 58 -22.86 -3.35 -18.14
C LEU A 58 -21.91 -3.05 -19.31
N ALA A 59 -20.74 -2.48 -19.05
CA ALA A 59 -19.73 -2.24 -20.09
C ALA A 59 -19.22 -3.55 -20.73
N GLU A 60 -19.05 -4.60 -19.92
CA GLU A 60 -18.67 -5.94 -20.38
C GLU A 60 -19.78 -6.57 -21.22
N GLN A 61 -21.05 -6.50 -20.78
CA GLN A 61 -22.20 -7.02 -21.53
C GLN A 61 -22.36 -6.35 -22.89
N LEU A 62 -22.11 -5.05 -23.02
CA LEU A 62 -22.13 -4.32 -24.29
C LEU A 62 -20.99 -4.70 -25.21
N GLY A 63 -19.88 -5.19 -24.65
CA GLY A 63 -18.65 -5.51 -25.36
C GLY A 63 -17.83 -4.28 -25.75
N THR A 64 -16.58 -4.51 -26.13
CA THR A 64 -15.58 -3.47 -26.34
C THR A 64 -15.80 -2.59 -27.59
N ALA A 65 -16.66 -2.99 -28.51
CA ALA A 65 -17.04 -2.21 -29.67
C ALA A 65 -18.12 -1.14 -29.37
N ARG A 66 -19.00 -1.42 -28.40
CA ARG A 66 -20.13 -0.55 -28.06
C ARG A 66 -19.98 0.16 -26.72
N SER A 67 -18.99 -0.23 -25.91
CA SER A 67 -18.63 0.46 -24.66
C SER A 67 -17.27 1.16 -24.78
N ALA A 68 -17.02 2.12 -23.89
CA ALA A 68 -15.78 2.87 -23.79
C ALA A 68 -15.32 3.05 -22.33
N GLY A 69 -15.77 2.17 -21.43
CA GLY A 69 -15.46 2.22 -20.01
C GLY A 69 -16.62 2.70 -19.14
N ASN A 70 -16.35 2.77 -17.85
CA ASN A 70 -17.35 3.17 -16.86
C ASN A 70 -16.67 3.92 -15.70
N TRP A 71 -17.47 4.69 -14.95
CA TRP A 71 -17.03 5.36 -13.71
C TRP A 71 -18.22 5.56 -12.78
N VAL A 72 -17.92 6.03 -11.58
CA VAL A 72 -18.93 6.47 -10.61
C VAL A 72 -18.97 8.00 -10.62
N ASP A 73 -20.18 8.61 -10.74
CA ASP A 73 -20.34 10.05 -10.69
C ASP A 73 -20.23 10.60 -9.25
N ALA A 74 -20.26 11.92 -9.12
CA ALA A 74 -20.18 12.58 -7.81
C ALA A 74 -21.35 12.25 -6.87
N GLN A 75 -22.46 11.71 -7.40
CA GLN A 75 -23.64 11.27 -6.67
C GLN A 75 -23.60 9.77 -6.34
N GLY A 76 -22.50 9.08 -6.64
CA GLY A 76 -22.34 7.65 -6.40
C GLY A 76 -23.06 6.76 -7.41
N ARG A 77 -23.50 7.27 -8.56
CA ARG A 77 -24.23 6.51 -9.58
C ARG A 77 -23.30 5.94 -10.64
N PRO A 78 -23.56 4.72 -11.14
CA PRO A 78 -22.78 4.15 -12.24
C PRO A 78 -23.04 4.91 -13.55
N VAL A 79 -21.97 5.28 -14.24
CA VAL A 79 -22.01 5.86 -15.59
C VAL A 79 -21.24 4.94 -16.53
N VAL A 80 -21.81 4.64 -17.69
CA VAL A 80 -21.17 3.83 -18.74
C VAL A 80 -21.02 4.68 -20.00
N ALA A 81 -19.78 4.79 -20.51
CA ALA A 81 -19.51 5.39 -21.80
C ALA A 81 -19.89 4.39 -22.91
N VAL A 82 -20.61 4.84 -23.90
CA VAL A 82 -21.13 4.03 -25.02
C VAL A 82 -20.93 4.74 -26.36
N THR A 83 -20.81 4.00 -27.45
CA THR A 83 -20.50 4.57 -28.78
C THR A 83 -21.76 4.92 -29.59
N ASP A 84 -22.95 4.43 -29.16
CA ASP A 84 -24.19 4.62 -29.89
C ASP A 84 -25.40 4.81 -28.95
N GLU A 85 -26.48 5.45 -29.46
CA GLU A 85 -27.68 5.75 -28.68
C GLU A 85 -28.46 4.47 -28.31
N ARG A 86 -28.36 3.39 -29.10
CA ARG A 86 -29.02 2.13 -28.76
C ARG A 86 -28.38 1.51 -27.51
N ALA A 87 -27.04 1.50 -27.41
CA ALA A 87 -26.35 1.11 -26.20
C ALA A 87 -26.69 2.04 -25.02
N ALA A 88 -26.86 3.34 -25.26
CA ALA A 88 -27.26 4.28 -24.22
C ALA A 88 -28.64 3.97 -23.65
N VAL A 89 -29.59 3.58 -24.49
CA VAL A 89 -30.92 3.12 -24.04
C VAL A 89 -30.84 1.86 -23.18
N GLU A 90 -30.03 0.87 -23.60
CA GLU A 90 -29.81 -0.36 -22.82
C GLU A 90 -29.24 -0.07 -21.43
N VAL A 91 -28.22 0.81 -21.33
CA VAL A 91 -27.60 1.22 -20.07
C VAL A 91 -28.58 1.92 -19.15
N ARG A 92 -29.40 2.85 -19.69
CA ARG A 92 -30.43 3.57 -18.90
C ARG A 92 -31.54 2.63 -18.41
N ALA A 93 -31.96 1.68 -19.23
CA ALA A 93 -32.93 0.67 -18.85
C ALA A 93 -32.42 -0.23 -17.72
N ALA A 94 -31.13 -0.49 -17.68
CA ALA A 94 -30.46 -1.21 -16.58
C ALA A 94 -30.22 -0.35 -15.31
N GLY A 95 -30.68 0.91 -15.29
CA GLY A 95 -30.58 1.80 -14.13
C GLY A 95 -29.18 2.35 -13.89
N ALA A 96 -28.39 2.56 -14.95
CA ALA A 96 -27.15 3.31 -14.95
C ALA A 96 -27.28 4.56 -15.85
N GLN A 97 -26.38 5.51 -15.67
CA GLN A 97 -26.28 6.63 -16.60
C GLN A 97 -25.48 6.22 -17.84
N ALA A 98 -25.85 6.75 -19.00
CA ALA A 98 -25.13 6.55 -20.24
C ALA A 98 -24.53 7.87 -20.73
N LYS A 99 -23.27 7.85 -21.15
CA LYS A 99 -22.61 8.94 -21.87
C LYS A 99 -22.22 8.45 -23.26
N VAL A 100 -22.79 9.06 -24.30
CA VAL A 100 -22.39 8.77 -25.69
C VAL A 100 -21.04 9.47 -25.95
N VAL A 101 -20.10 8.72 -26.53
CA VAL A 101 -18.71 9.14 -26.77
C VAL A 101 -18.23 8.73 -28.16
N GLY A 102 -17.16 9.34 -28.64
CA GLY A 102 -16.67 9.13 -30.02
C GLY A 102 -15.82 7.88 -30.23
N HIS A 103 -15.15 7.39 -29.18
CA HIS A 103 -14.18 6.27 -29.31
C HIS A 103 -14.60 5.09 -28.45
N SER A 104 -14.57 3.91 -29.05
CA SER A 104 -14.88 2.63 -28.40
C SER A 104 -13.71 2.13 -27.53
N MET A 105 -13.99 1.18 -26.65
CA MET A 105 -12.94 0.51 -25.89
C MET A 105 -11.91 -0.20 -26.77
N ASN A 106 -12.32 -0.69 -27.95
CA ASN A 106 -11.38 -1.26 -28.91
C ASN A 106 -10.37 -0.25 -29.41
N GLU A 107 -10.83 0.96 -29.78
CA GLU A 107 -9.94 2.04 -30.24
C GLU A 107 -9.03 2.51 -29.11
N LEU A 108 -9.55 2.70 -27.90
CA LEU A 108 -8.77 3.08 -26.72
C LEU A 108 -7.69 2.04 -26.37
N LYS A 109 -8.02 0.74 -26.44
CA LYS A 109 -7.06 -0.36 -26.25
C LYS A 109 -6.01 -0.42 -27.36
N SER A 110 -6.40 -0.23 -28.60
CA SER A 110 -5.47 -0.17 -29.74
C SER A 110 -4.48 0.97 -29.59
N ALA A 111 -4.96 2.14 -29.18
CA ALA A 111 -4.14 3.31 -28.95
C ALA A 111 -3.15 3.11 -27.77
N THR A 112 -3.59 2.52 -26.66
CA THR A 112 -2.69 2.19 -25.53
C THR A 112 -1.65 1.15 -25.95
N SER A 113 -2.00 0.20 -26.80
CA SER A 113 -1.06 -0.77 -27.37
C SER A 113 -0.02 -0.12 -28.29
N ALA A 114 -0.44 0.85 -29.11
CA ALA A 114 0.48 1.62 -29.94
C ALA A 114 1.46 2.45 -29.11
N LEU A 115 1.00 3.09 -28.03
CA LEU A 115 1.87 3.79 -27.08
C LEU A 115 2.87 2.85 -26.41
N ARG A 116 2.43 1.65 -26.03
CA ARG A 116 3.30 0.63 -25.42
C ARG A 116 4.36 0.09 -26.37
N SER A 117 4.03 0.01 -27.66
CA SER A 117 4.95 -0.44 -28.71
C SER A 117 5.94 0.65 -29.16
N ALA A 118 5.71 1.90 -28.78
CA ALA A 118 6.64 3.00 -29.05
C ALA A 118 7.92 2.86 -28.20
N PRO A 119 9.05 3.48 -28.64
CA PRO A 119 10.25 3.50 -27.84
C PRO A 119 9.98 4.02 -26.42
N ARG A 120 10.44 3.27 -25.41
CA ARG A 120 10.24 3.59 -24.00
C ARG A 120 10.96 4.92 -23.65
N VAL A 121 10.23 5.83 -23.04
CA VAL A 121 10.76 7.09 -22.51
C VAL A 121 10.54 7.09 -20.99
N PRO A 122 11.60 6.93 -20.17
CA PRO A 122 11.49 7.05 -18.71
C PRO A 122 10.93 8.41 -18.32
N GLY A 123 10.13 8.46 -17.24
CA GLY A 123 9.45 9.67 -16.82
C GLY A 123 8.13 9.94 -17.54
N THR A 124 7.60 8.94 -18.27
CA THR A 124 6.27 9.03 -18.89
C THR A 124 5.29 8.03 -18.26
N ALA A 125 4.02 8.42 -18.21
CA ALA A 125 2.89 7.58 -17.84
C ALA A 125 1.72 7.87 -18.76
N TRP A 126 0.81 6.89 -18.94
CA TRP A 126 -0.46 7.13 -19.65
C TRP A 126 -1.57 6.27 -19.10
N ALA A 127 -2.78 6.83 -19.12
CA ALA A 127 -4.02 6.17 -18.74
C ALA A 127 -5.17 6.59 -19.66
N VAL A 128 -6.24 5.77 -19.68
CA VAL A 128 -7.48 6.12 -20.33
C VAL A 128 -8.35 6.91 -19.35
N ASP A 129 -8.65 8.14 -19.68
CA ASP A 129 -9.69 8.90 -19.00
C ASP A 129 -11.05 8.58 -19.63
N TYR A 130 -11.82 7.74 -18.96
CA TYR A 130 -13.13 7.33 -19.43
C TYR A 130 -14.15 8.48 -19.41
N ARG A 131 -13.95 9.48 -18.57
CA ARG A 131 -14.85 10.63 -18.45
C ARG A 131 -14.76 11.54 -19.66
N THR A 132 -13.56 11.75 -20.17
CA THR A 132 -13.32 12.58 -21.38
C THR A 132 -13.21 11.74 -22.64
N ASN A 133 -13.17 10.40 -22.54
CA ASN A 133 -12.98 9.45 -23.63
C ASN A 133 -11.66 9.71 -24.39
N ARG A 134 -10.59 10.01 -23.63
CA ARG A 134 -9.26 10.31 -24.14
C ARG A 134 -8.20 9.44 -23.47
N ILE A 135 -7.05 9.36 -24.11
CA ILE A 135 -5.83 8.84 -23.48
C ILE A 135 -4.99 10.05 -23.07
N VAL A 136 -4.68 10.16 -21.80
CA VAL A 136 -3.80 11.20 -21.26
C VAL A 136 -2.40 10.61 -21.12
N VAL A 137 -1.43 11.21 -21.81
CA VAL A 137 0.00 10.87 -21.70
C VAL A 137 0.68 11.97 -20.91
N SER A 138 1.14 11.64 -19.72
CA SER A 138 1.85 12.55 -18.81
C SER A 138 3.36 12.36 -18.95
N GLY A 139 4.10 13.45 -19.02
CA GLY A 139 5.56 13.44 -18.99
C GLY A 139 6.07 14.32 -17.86
N ASP A 140 6.89 13.76 -16.97
CA ASP A 140 7.48 14.48 -15.87
C ASP A 140 8.61 15.41 -16.31
N ARG A 141 9.18 16.17 -15.37
CA ARG A 141 10.24 17.17 -15.66
C ARG A 141 11.55 16.55 -16.17
N THR A 142 11.76 15.24 -16.05
CA THR A 142 13.00 14.57 -16.51
C THR A 142 12.97 14.21 -17.99
N VAL A 143 11.78 14.20 -18.60
CA VAL A 143 11.62 13.93 -20.04
C VAL A 143 12.19 15.08 -20.86
N SER A 144 13.21 14.79 -21.67
CA SER A 144 13.85 15.78 -22.53
C SER A 144 12.88 16.39 -23.55
N SER A 145 13.17 17.58 -24.06
CA SER A 145 12.36 18.21 -25.13
C SER A 145 12.35 17.36 -26.40
N GLY A 146 13.47 16.71 -26.74
CA GLY A 146 13.56 15.82 -27.90
C GLY A 146 12.70 14.57 -27.76
N ASP A 147 12.72 13.92 -26.60
CA ASP A 147 11.89 12.73 -26.33
C ASP A 147 10.41 13.10 -26.22
N TRP A 148 10.11 14.26 -25.63
CA TRP A 148 8.75 14.81 -25.62
C TRP A 148 8.20 15.00 -27.03
N THR A 149 8.99 15.59 -27.93
CA THR A 149 8.61 15.80 -29.34
C THR A 149 8.36 14.47 -30.03
N LYS A 150 9.22 13.46 -29.83
CA LYS A 150 9.01 12.10 -30.38
C LYS A 150 7.71 11.46 -29.88
N MET A 151 7.44 11.56 -28.56
CA MET A 151 6.20 11.04 -27.98
C MET A 151 4.96 11.77 -28.52
N THR A 152 5.03 13.09 -28.68
CA THR A 152 3.95 13.88 -29.29
C THR A 152 3.69 13.46 -30.74
N GLN A 153 4.73 13.16 -31.51
CA GLN A 153 4.58 12.63 -32.86
C GLN A 153 3.94 11.23 -32.87
N VAL A 154 4.24 10.39 -31.89
CA VAL A 154 3.57 9.09 -31.74
C VAL A 154 2.09 9.31 -31.40
N ALA A 155 1.80 10.15 -30.42
CA ALA A 155 0.43 10.48 -30.01
C ALA A 155 -0.42 11.01 -31.17
N SER A 156 0.09 11.97 -31.94
CA SER A 156 -0.62 12.54 -33.09
C SER A 156 -0.89 11.54 -34.21
N ARG A 157 -0.04 10.51 -34.39
CA ARG A 157 -0.29 9.45 -35.38
C ARG A 157 -1.35 8.45 -34.90
N ILE A 158 -1.56 8.31 -33.60
CA ILE A 158 -2.60 7.43 -33.04
C ILE A 158 -3.98 8.09 -33.20
N GLY A 159 -4.11 9.37 -32.89
CA GLY A 159 -5.36 10.09 -33.03
C GLY A 159 -5.43 11.34 -32.14
N ASP A 160 -6.42 12.18 -32.40
CA ASP A 160 -6.67 13.45 -31.69
C ASP A 160 -7.21 13.24 -30.25
N PHE A 161 -7.61 12.02 -29.94
CA PHE A 161 -8.05 11.63 -28.59
C PHE A 161 -6.88 11.25 -27.66
N VAL A 162 -5.63 11.31 -28.13
CA VAL A 162 -4.44 11.16 -27.29
C VAL A 162 -3.94 12.56 -26.90
N THR A 163 -4.06 12.88 -25.62
CA THR A 163 -3.66 14.19 -25.06
C THR A 163 -2.30 14.08 -24.39
N MET A 164 -1.43 15.07 -24.62
CA MET A 164 -0.10 15.14 -24.05
C MET A 164 -0.05 16.23 -22.96
N GLU A 165 0.40 15.87 -21.75
CA GLU A 165 0.47 16.77 -20.62
C GLU A 165 1.84 16.74 -19.94
N ARG A 166 2.36 17.92 -19.56
CA ARG A 166 3.52 18.02 -18.67
C ARG A 166 3.07 18.04 -17.22
N THR A 167 3.67 17.17 -16.41
CA THR A 167 3.41 17.14 -14.98
C THR A 167 4.62 17.61 -14.17
N GLN A 168 4.36 18.14 -12.98
CA GLN A 168 5.39 18.49 -12.02
C GLN A 168 5.97 17.25 -11.35
N GLY A 169 7.13 17.37 -10.72
CA GLY A 169 7.76 16.27 -10.01
C GLY A 169 8.50 15.30 -10.93
N ARG A 170 8.63 14.07 -10.47
CA ARG A 170 9.31 12.96 -11.16
C ARG A 170 8.60 11.65 -10.82
N PHE A 171 8.34 10.81 -11.83
CA PHE A 171 7.86 9.47 -11.60
C PHE A 171 8.99 8.59 -11.05
N THR A 172 8.88 8.21 -9.78
CA THR A 172 9.85 7.36 -9.08
C THR A 172 9.12 6.25 -8.34
N THR A 173 9.76 5.09 -8.21
CA THR A 173 9.37 4.08 -7.23
C THR A 173 9.52 4.64 -5.82
N ARG A 174 8.74 4.15 -4.88
CA ARG A 174 8.75 4.65 -3.51
C ARG A 174 9.06 3.52 -2.55
N LEU A 175 9.93 3.80 -1.57
CA LEU A 175 10.44 2.83 -0.60
C LEU A 175 10.10 3.29 0.82
N ASN A 176 9.18 2.67 1.53
CA ASN A 176 8.77 2.71 2.96
C ASN A 176 7.25 2.61 3.15
N GLY A 177 6.72 1.84 4.09
CA GLY A 177 5.32 1.53 4.13
C GLY A 177 4.58 1.40 5.48
N ALA A 178 3.30 0.96 5.50
CA ALA A 178 2.38 1.06 6.64
C ALA A 178 2.88 0.40 7.93
N GLN A 179 3.52 -0.77 7.80
CA GLN A 179 4.46 -1.29 8.80
C GLN A 179 5.80 -1.39 8.09
N PRO A 180 6.89 -0.82 8.60
CA PRO A 180 8.17 -0.87 7.91
C PRO A 180 8.66 -2.31 7.84
N ILE A 181 8.93 -2.76 6.62
CA ILE A 181 9.76 -3.93 6.34
C ILE A 181 11.10 -3.42 5.82
N LEU A 182 12.18 -3.84 6.44
CA LEU A 182 13.50 -3.28 6.27
C LEU A 182 14.45 -4.32 5.67
N SER A 183 15.23 -3.94 4.66
CA SER A 183 16.28 -4.77 4.08
C SER A 183 17.58 -3.98 3.96
N THR A 184 18.66 -4.64 3.57
CA THR A 184 19.95 -3.97 3.27
C THR A 184 19.85 -3.02 2.08
N GLY A 185 18.90 -3.23 1.18
CA GLY A 185 18.66 -2.40 -0.01
C GLY A 185 17.70 -1.23 0.23
N GLY A 186 17.06 -1.17 1.40
CA GLY A 186 16.09 -0.12 1.69
C GLY A 186 14.97 -0.55 2.63
N ARG A 187 13.94 0.26 2.65
CA ARG A 187 12.76 0.11 3.50
C ARG A 187 11.52 0.19 2.65
N CYS A 188 10.58 -0.75 2.82
CA CYS A 188 9.28 -0.79 2.16
C CYS A 188 8.13 -1.00 3.14
N SER A 189 6.93 -1.13 2.57
CA SER A 189 5.69 -1.36 3.31
C SER A 189 5.30 -2.83 3.29
N ALA A 190 4.87 -3.35 4.40
CA ALA A 190 3.88 -4.42 4.39
C ALA A 190 2.59 -3.92 3.74
N GLY A 191 2.11 -4.57 2.71
CA GLY A 191 0.82 -4.28 2.11
C GLY A 191 -0.29 -5.03 2.85
N PHE A 192 -0.60 -6.23 2.40
CA PHE A 192 -1.59 -7.11 3.01
C PHE A 192 -0.95 -8.44 3.40
N ASN A 193 -1.50 -9.07 4.43
CA ASN A 193 -1.16 -10.45 4.72
C ASN A 193 -1.99 -11.40 3.85
N VAL A 194 -1.32 -12.38 3.27
CA VAL A 194 -1.89 -13.36 2.35
C VAL A 194 -1.42 -14.76 2.70
N THR A 195 -2.14 -15.78 2.23
CA THR A 195 -1.82 -17.19 2.50
C THR A 195 -1.99 -18.06 1.26
N ASP A 196 -1.18 -19.10 1.12
CA ASP A 196 -1.38 -20.20 0.16
C ASP A 196 -2.18 -21.37 0.78
N GLY A 197 -2.66 -21.20 2.05
CA GLY A 197 -3.35 -22.22 2.83
C GLY A 197 -2.43 -22.97 3.80
N GLN A 198 -1.13 -22.98 3.57
CA GLN A 198 -0.12 -23.64 4.42
C GLN A 198 0.78 -22.59 5.10
N ARG A 199 1.22 -21.60 4.35
CA ARG A 199 2.14 -20.55 4.76
C ARG A 199 1.51 -19.18 4.57
N ASP A 200 1.94 -18.25 5.37
CA ASP A 200 1.50 -16.86 5.32
C ASP A 200 2.65 -15.99 4.81
N PHE A 201 2.26 -14.91 4.10
CA PHE A 201 3.19 -14.00 3.44
C PHE A 201 2.74 -12.56 3.64
N ILE A 202 3.68 -11.63 3.49
CA ILE A 202 3.40 -10.23 3.27
C ILE A 202 3.36 -10.01 1.75
N LEU A 203 2.25 -9.51 1.22
CA LEU A 203 2.16 -8.95 -0.12
C LEU A 203 2.69 -7.51 -0.06
N THR A 204 3.67 -7.20 -0.90
CA THR A 204 4.26 -5.85 -1.02
C THR A 204 4.59 -5.56 -2.48
N ALA A 205 5.25 -4.42 -2.79
CA ALA A 205 5.65 -4.11 -4.15
C ALA A 205 6.85 -4.95 -4.63
N GLY A 206 6.92 -5.22 -5.92
CA GLY A 206 7.99 -6.02 -6.53
C GLY A 206 9.33 -5.30 -6.55
N HIS A 207 9.32 -3.99 -6.80
CA HIS A 207 10.54 -3.17 -6.79
C HIS A 207 11.19 -3.05 -5.39
N CYS A 208 10.49 -3.41 -4.34
CA CYS A 208 11.00 -3.39 -2.96
C CYS A 208 12.17 -4.34 -2.75
N GLY A 209 12.16 -5.50 -3.42
CA GLY A 209 13.28 -6.42 -3.38
C GLY A 209 13.07 -7.65 -4.26
N PRO A 210 14.11 -8.07 -4.99
CA PRO A 210 14.05 -9.30 -5.77
C PRO A 210 13.93 -10.53 -4.87
N THR A 211 13.60 -11.67 -5.49
CA THR A 211 13.60 -12.98 -4.80
C THR A 211 14.92 -13.21 -4.07
N GLY A 212 14.85 -13.64 -2.81
CA GLY A 212 16.00 -13.84 -1.92
C GLY A 212 16.31 -12.64 -1.01
N SER A 213 15.68 -11.48 -1.17
CA SER A 213 15.84 -10.34 -0.26
C SER A 213 15.35 -10.71 1.14
N ILE A 214 16.18 -10.44 2.16
CA ILE A 214 15.87 -10.67 3.57
C ILE A 214 15.27 -9.40 4.18
N TRP A 215 14.21 -9.57 4.97
CA TRP A 215 13.44 -8.50 5.57
C TRP A 215 13.44 -8.57 7.09
N PHE A 216 13.50 -7.40 7.72
CA PHE A 216 13.56 -7.22 9.16
C PHE A 216 12.44 -6.30 9.65
N ALA A 217 11.98 -6.51 10.88
CA ALA A 217 11.00 -5.67 11.54
C ALA A 217 11.60 -4.48 12.28
N ASP A 218 12.92 -4.37 12.37
CA ASP A 218 13.63 -3.31 13.09
C ASP A 218 14.86 -2.82 12.30
N GLY A 219 15.25 -1.57 12.55
CA GLY A 219 16.39 -0.94 11.87
C GLY A 219 17.76 -1.47 12.29
N GLN A 220 17.84 -2.35 13.28
CA GLN A 220 19.07 -2.98 13.74
C GLN A 220 19.31 -4.31 13.03
N GLY A 221 18.34 -4.84 12.26
CA GLY A 221 18.44 -6.16 11.62
C GLY A 221 18.46 -7.32 12.62
N THR A 222 17.86 -7.13 13.80
CA THR A 222 17.88 -8.14 14.86
C THR A 222 16.66 -9.05 14.84
N ARG A 223 15.54 -8.57 14.28
CA ARG A 223 14.29 -9.32 14.18
C ARG A 223 13.92 -9.55 12.72
N GLN A 224 14.38 -10.67 12.18
CA GLN A 224 14.05 -11.09 10.83
C GLN A 224 12.55 -11.37 10.73
N LEU A 225 11.92 -10.87 9.67
CA LEU A 225 10.51 -11.12 9.33
C LEU A 225 10.39 -12.30 8.38
N GLY A 226 11.31 -12.39 7.42
CA GLY A 226 11.24 -13.37 6.38
C GLY A 226 12.05 -13.02 5.15
N ALA A 227 11.80 -13.71 4.04
CA ALA A 227 12.49 -13.50 2.77
C ALA A 227 11.51 -13.38 1.60
N THR A 228 11.85 -12.58 0.58
CA THR A 228 11.12 -12.53 -0.69
C THR A 228 11.26 -13.87 -1.41
N VAL A 229 10.13 -14.56 -1.61
CA VAL A 229 10.08 -15.85 -2.31
C VAL A 229 9.58 -15.74 -3.74
N ASN A 230 8.87 -14.67 -4.07
CA ASN A 230 8.41 -14.36 -5.42
C ASN A 230 8.36 -12.85 -5.62
N SER A 231 8.80 -12.37 -6.78
CA SER A 231 8.80 -10.94 -7.13
C SER A 231 8.55 -10.77 -8.62
N SER A 232 7.66 -9.84 -8.96
CA SER A 232 7.36 -9.42 -10.32
C SER A 232 7.61 -7.93 -10.46
N PHE A 233 8.77 -7.60 -11.03
CA PHE A 233 9.16 -6.24 -11.40
C PHE A 233 10.34 -6.29 -12.39
N PRO A 234 10.34 -5.53 -13.48
CA PRO A 234 9.22 -4.74 -14.02
C PRO A 234 8.13 -5.62 -14.69
N GLY A 235 7.12 -4.98 -15.25
CA GLY A 235 5.94 -5.62 -15.84
C GLY A 235 4.74 -5.50 -14.92
N GLY A 236 4.71 -6.26 -13.81
CA GLY A 236 3.92 -6.02 -12.62
C GLY A 236 4.74 -5.30 -11.56
N ASP A 237 4.14 -5.00 -10.40
CA ASP A 237 4.86 -4.46 -9.26
C ASP A 237 4.30 -5.06 -7.95
N PHE A 238 4.60 -6.34 -7.73
CA PHE A 238 4.16 -7.08 -6.55
C PHE A 238 5.17 -8.16 -6.17
N SER A 239 5.27 -8.48 -4.88
CA SER A 239 6.10 -9.56 -4.36
C SER A 239 5.52 -10.19 -3.11
N LEU A 240 5.97 -11.42 -2.79
CA LEU A 240 5.66 -12.14 -1.56
C LEU A 240 6.90 -12.24 -0.68
N VAL A 241 6.77 -11.77 0.55
CA VAL A 241 7.73 -12.04 1.63
C VAL A 241 7.16 -13.13 2.51
N GLN A 242 7.76 -14.31 2.50
CA GLN A 242 7.36 -15.41 3.36
C GLN A 242 7.82 -15.14 4.79
N TYR A 243 6.92 -15.27 5.77
CA TYR A 243 7.28 -15.17 7.18
C TYR A 243 8.19 -16.32 7.62
N ASP A 244 9.24 -16.02 8.38
CA ASP A 244 10.13 -17.04 8.94
C ASP A 244 9.40 -18.06 9.81
N THR A 245 8.35 -17.59 10.51
CA THR A 245 7.48 -18.45 11.32
C THR A 245 6.44 -19.21 10.50
N ASN A 246 6.39 -19.01 9.18
CA ASN A 246 5.34 -19.45 8.27
C ASN A 246 3.92 -18.96 8.63
N LYS A 247 3.77 -18.07 9.61
CA LYS A 247 2.48 -17.52 10.07
C LYS A 247 2.57 -16.01 10.34
N ALA A 248 1.56 -15.29 9.89
CA ALA A 248 1.45 -13.84 10.08
C ALA A 248 1.07 -13.44 11.52
N GLY A 249 0.49 -14.37 12.29
CA GLY A 249 0.08 -14.12 13.67
C GLY A 249 -1.29 -13.45 13.82
N GLN A 250 -1.61 -13.05 15.06
CA GLN A 250 -2.88 -12.35 15.35
C GLN A 250 -2.91 -10.96 14.72
N GLY A 251 -4.09 -10.53 14.24
CA GLY A 251 -4.27 -9.24 13.57
C GLY A 251 -3.76 -9.20 12.13
N ALA A 252 -3.50 -10.36 11.53
CA ALA A 252 -3.07 -10.46 10.13
C ALA A 252 -4.08 -9.86 9.13
N ASP A 253 -5.34 -9.74 9.51
CA ASP A 253 -6.42 -9.13 8.75
C ASP A 253 -6.54 -7.62 8.96
N VAL A 254 -5.61 -6.98 9.68
CA VAL A 254 -5.68 -5.56 10.02
C VAL A 254 -4.60 -4.76 9.30
N VAL A 255 -5.00 -3.65 8.69
CA VAL A 255 -4.12 -2.59 8.17
C VAL A 255 -3.99 -1.51 9.24
N ALA A 256 -2.77 -1.24 9.69
CA ALA A 256 -2.51 -0.14 10.63
C ALA A 256 -2.72 1.22 9.94
N VAL A 257 -3.40 2.15 10.63
CA VAL A 257 -3.69 3.51 10.11
C VAL A 257 -3.15 4.62 11.02
N GLY A 258 -2.23 4.26 11.91
CA GLY A 258 -1.60 5.18 12.85
C GLY A 258 -2.38 5.34 14.17
N GLY A 259 -1.71 5.90 15.19
CA GLY A 259 -2.31 6.15 16.51
C GLY A 259 -2.82 4.90 17.25
N GLY A 260 -2.23 3.72 17.00
CA GLY A 260 -2.69 2.44 17.56
C GLY A 260 -4.01 1.92 16.98
N LYS A 261 -4.50 2.53 15.89
CA LYS A 261 -5.75 2.16 15.20
C LYS A 261 -5.45 1.31 13.98
N GLY A 262 -6.43 0.50 13.57
CA GLY A 262 -6.35 -0.33 12.37
C GLY A 262 -7.71 -0.44 11.67
N VAL A 263 -7.68 -0.78 10.40
CA VAL A 263 -8.84 -1.13 9.60
C VAL A 263 -8.80 -2.61 9.30
N ARG A 264 -9.87 -3.30 9.62
CA ARG A 264 -10.00 -4.74 9.35
C ARG A 264 -10.32 -4.95 7.87
N ILE A 265 -9.55 -5.82 7.22
CA ILE A 265 -9.76 -6.18 5.81
C ILE A 265 -10.67 -7.42 5.75
N THR A 266 -11.76 -7.26 5.01
CA THR A 266 -12.82 -8.27 4.90
C THR A 266 -12.83 -8.97 3.54
N GLY A 267 -12.12 -8.42 2.54
CA GLY A 267 -12.05 -8.98 1.19
C GLY A 267 -11.18 -8.17 0.26
N ALA A 268 -11.06 -8.65 -0.98
CA ALA A 268 -10.42 -7.94 -2.09
C ALA A 268 -11.44 -7.56 -3.15
N GLY A 269 -11.21 -6.48 -3.88
CA GLY A 269 -12.04 -6.04 -4.98
C GLY A 269 -11.25 -5.23 -6.01
N ASP A 270 -11.88 -4.97 -7.15
CA ASP A 270 -11.34 -4.08 -8.16
C ASP A 270 -11.77 -2.64 -7.88
N ALA A 271 -10.86 -1.72 -8.14
CA ALA A 271 -11.14 -0.29 -7.97
C ALA A 271 -11.99 0.24 -9.12
N ALA A 272 -12.79 1.26 -8.84
CA ALA A 272 -13.58 1.98 -9.85
C ALA A 272 -13.16 3.45 -9.91
N VAL A 273 -13.12 4.02 -11.11
CA VAL A 273 -12.84 5.46 -11.30
C VAL A 273 -13.88 6.30 -10.56
N GLY A 274 -13.39 7.27 -9.76
CA GLY A 274 -14.24 8.09 -8.87
C GLY A 274 -14.48 7.47 -7.49
N GLN A 275 -14.02 6.25 -7.24
CA GLN A 275 -14.11 5.64 -5.91
C GLN A 275 -13.16 6.35 -4.94
N ARG A 276 -13.67 6.72 -3.76
CA ARG A 276 -12.82 7.19 -2.66
C ARG A 276 -12.01 6.04 -2.09
N VAL A 277 -10.74 6.26 -1.94
CA VAL A 277 -9.79 5.26 -1.45
C VAL A 277 -8.91 5.85 -0.36
N PHE A 278 -8.37 4.96 0.46
CA PHE A 278 -7.42 5.26 1.53
C PHE A 278 -6.13 4.51 1.26
N ARG A 279 -5.02 5.15 1.49
CA ARG A 279 -3.70 4.53 1.49
C ARG A 279 -3.08 4.69 2.88
N SER A 280 -2.53 3.61 3.42
CA SER A 280 -1.71 3.68 4.63
C SER A 280 -0.25 3.41 4.30
N GLY A 281 0.64 4.21 4.88
CA GLY A 281 2.07 4.07 4.66
C GLY A 281 2.89 4.41 5.92
N SER A 282 4.11 3.89 6.03
CA SER A 282 4.92 4.09 7.24
C SER A 282 5.64 5.44 7.28
N THR A 283 5.77 6.10 6.15
CA THR A 283 6.37 7.44 6.09
C THR A 283 5.33 8.51 6.32
N SER A 284 4.27 8.52 5.53
CA SER A 284 3.27 9.59 5.57
C SER A 284 1.99 9.21 6.33
N GLY A 285 1.82 7.92 6.75
CA GLY A 285 0.63 7.49 7.48
C GLY A 285 -0.60 7.28 6.58
N LEU A 286 -1.78 7.57 7.11
CA LEU A 286 -3.05 7.42 6.41
C LEU A 286 -3.38 8.68 5.61
N HIS A 287 -3.61 8.52 4.31
CA HIS A 287 -4.13 9.54 3.41
C HIS A 287 -5.29 8.99 2.59
N ASP A 288 -6.13 9.88 2.07
CA ASP A 288 -7.25 9.55 1.22
C ASP A 288 -7.24 10.36 -0.07
N GLY A 289 -8.02 9.89 -1.04
CA GLY A 289 -8.22 10.52 -2.33
C GLY A 289 -9.17 9.69 -3.17
N GLN A 290 -9.10 9.85 -4.49
CA GLN A 290 -9.96 9.15 -5.44
C GLN A 290 -9.16 8.43 -6.51
N VAL A 291 -9.74 7.34 -7.02
CA VAL A 291 -9.24 6.69 -8.23
C VAL A 291 -9.51 7.60 -9.43
N THR A 292 -8.47 8.00 -10.14
CA THR A 292 -8.53 8.89 -11.30
C THR A 292 -8.58 8.13 -12.61
N ALA A 293 -7.81 7.02 -12.71
CA ALA A 293 -7.81 6.16 -13.90
C ALA A 293 -7.46 4.71 -13.56
N LEU A 294 -7.73 3.81 -14.50
CA LEU A 294 -7.40 2.38 -14.43
C LEU A 294 -6.53 1.98 -15.61
N ASN A 295 -5.85 0.84 -15.47
CA ASN A 295 -4.95 0.28 -16.48
C ASN A 295 -3.83 1.25 -16.92
N ALA A 296 -3.37 2.09 -16.01
CA ALA A 296 -2.26 2.99 -16.23
C ALA A 296 -0.97 2.21 -16.52
N THR A 297 -0.10 2.81 -17.32
CA THR A 297 1.25 2.31 -17.57
C THR A 297 2.25 3.38 -17.16
N VAL A 298 3.29 2.99 -16.42
CA VAL A 298 4.33 3.89 -15.94
C VAL A 298 5.69 3.38 -16.37
N ASN A 299 6.50 4.26 -16.96
CA ASN A 299 7.90 3.99 -17.28
C ASN A 299 8.79 4.55 -16.16
N TYR A 300 9.04 3.73 -15.15
CA TYR A 300 10.05 4.05 -14.13
C TYR A 300 11.47 3.96 -14.73
N PRO A 301 12.50 4.55 -14.10
CA PRO A 301 13.88 4.34 -14.55
C PRO A 301 14.26 2.85 -14.63
N GLU A 302 13.80 2.04 -13.69
CA GLU A 302 14.10 0.63 -13.55
C GLU A 302 13.32 -0.26 -14.53
N GLY A 303 12.19 0.20 -15.06
CA GLY A 303 11.38 -0.56 -16.01
C GLY A 303 9.96 -0.05 -16.18
N THR A 304 9.23 -0.68 -17.09
CA THR A 304 7.83 -0.36 -17.37
C THR A 304 6.91 -1.25 -16.52
N VAL A 305 5.95 -0.63 -15.83
CA VAL A 305 4.89 -1.33 -15.10
C VAL A 305 3.54 -1.01 -15.73
N THR A 306 2.69 -2.02 -15.90
CA THR A 306 1.42 -1.88 -16.63
C THR A 306 0.23 -2.34 -15.82
N GLY A 307 -0.94 -1.78 -16.15
CA GLY A 307 -2.22 -2.19 -15.55
C GLY A 307 -2.41 -1.70 -14.12
N LEU A 308 -1.80 -0.56 -13.79
CA LEU A 308 -1.89 0.08 -12.49
C LEU A 308 -3.20 0.86 -12.31
N ILE A 309 -3.58 1.06 -11.06
CA ILE A 309 -4.64 1.99 -10.65
C ILE A 309 -3.95 3.34 -10.41
N GLU A 310 -4.47 4.41 -11.01
CA GLU A 310 -4.03 5.77 -10.80
C GLU A 310 -4.95 6.50 -9.83
N THR A 311 -4.37 7.28 -8.92
CA THR A 311 -5.12 8.03 -7.89
C THR A 311 -4.49 9.40 -7.67
N ASP A 312 -5.24 10.30 -7.03
CA ASP A 312 -4.76 11.56 -6.49
C ASP A 312 -4.34 11.47 -5.00
N VAL A 313 -4.32 10.27 -4.43
CA VAL A 313 -3.78 10.04 -3.07
C VAL A 313 -2.30 10.34 -3.06
N CYS A 314 -1.84 11.17 -2.15
CA CYS A 314 -0.42 11.45 -2.01
C CYS A 314 0.37 10.23 -1.47
N ALA A 315 1.65 10.16 -1.80
CA ALA A 315 2.58 9.18 -1.25
C ALA A 315 3.98 9.77 -1.14
N GLU A 316 4.71 9.38 -0.10
CA GLU A 316 6.10 9.75 0.13
C GLU A 316 7.06 8.64 -0.26
N PRO A 317 8.34 8.96 -0.52
CA PRO A 317 9.39 7.97 -0.56
C PRO A 317 9.29 7.12 0.69
N GLY A 318 8.95 5.85 0.46
CA GLY A 318 8.73 5.03 1.56
C GLY A 318 7.36 4.45 1.78
N ASP A 319 6.39 4.82 1.05
CA ASP A 319 5.05 4.24 1.12
C ASP A 319 4.86 3.06 0.14
N SER A 320 5.93 2.68 -0.58
CA SER A 320 5.94 1.54 -1.52
C SER A 320 5.49 0.23 -0.89
N GLY A 321 4.62 -0.49 -1.56
CA GLY A 321 4.01 -1.73 -1.09
C GLY A 321 2.90 -1.52 -0.08
N GLY A 322 2.69 -0.29 0.44
CA GLY A 322 1.63 0.04 1.38
C GLY A 322 0.24 -0.21 0.82
N PRO A 323 -0.72 -0.61 1.66
CA PRO A 323 -2.04 -1.01 1.23
C PRO A 323 -2.91 0.19 0.81
N MET A 324 -3.62 0.04 -0.29
CA MET A 324 -4.75 0.87 -0.68
C MET A 324 -6.04 0.09 -0.48
N PHE A 325 -7.02 0.70 0.16
CA PHE A 325 -8.29 0.06 0.52
C PHE A 325 -9.44 1.08 0.54
N SER A 326 -10.66 0.56 0.51
CA SER A 326 -11.89 1.34 0.72
C SER A 326 -12.84 0.50 1.57
N GLU A 327 -13.33 1.05 2.70
CA GLU A 327 -14.31 0.40 3.58
C GLU A 327 -14.00 -1.07 3.94
N GLY A 328 -12.73 -1.37 4.23
CA GLY A 328 -12.28 -2.73 4.56
C GLY A 328 -12.06 -3.66 3.36
N VAL A 329 -12.25 -3.18 2.12
CA VAL A 329 -11.93 -3.92 0.90
C VAL A 329 -10.54 -3.54 0.42
N ALA A 330 -9.64 -4.52 0.28
CA ALA A 330 -8.32 -4.34 -0.30
C ALA A 330 -8.42 -4.09 -1.81
N LEU A 331 -7.75 -3.06 -2.32
CA LEU A 331 -7.82 -2.65 -3.73
C LEU A 331 -6.46 -2.70 -4.42
N GLY A 332 -5.38 -2.33 -3.75
CA GLY A 332 -4.07 -2.29 -4.37
C GLY A 332 -2.92 -2.15 -3.37
N VAL A 333 -1.68 -2.28 -3.86
CA VAL A 333 -0.46 -1.96 -3.14
C VAL A 333 0.31 -0.86 -3.87
N THR A 334 0.90 0.07 -3.12
CA THR A 334 1.58 1.25 -3.66
C THR A 334 2.76 0.85 -4.54
N SER A 335 2.75 1.29 -5.80
CA SER A 335 3.84 1.11 -6.76
C SER A 335 4.77 2.32 -6.77
N GLY A 336 4.27 3.47 -7.14
CA GLY A 336 5.06 4.69 -7.19
C GLY A 336 4.20 5.89 -7.58
N GLY A 337 4.84 7.00 -7.90
CA GLY A 337 4.11 8.20 -8.28
C GLY A 337 5.02 9.40 -8.49
N ASN A 338 4.42 10.56 -8.67
CA ASN A 338 5.09 11.85 -8.66
C ASN A 338 4.57 12.71 -7.50
N GLY A 339 5.28 13.78 -7.16
CA GLY A 339 4.88 14.66 -6.05
C GLY A 339 5.13 14.07 -4.65
N ASP A 340 4.48 14.65 -3.67
CA ASP A 340 4.59 14.34 -2.25
C ASP A 340 3.29 14.73 -1.50
N CYS A 341 3.22 14.50 -0.18
CA CYS A 341 2.05 14.86 0.60
C CYS A 341 1.96 16.34 0.99
N THR A 342 2.92 17.18 0.56
CA THR A 342 2.88 18.63 0.74
C THR A 342 2.35 19.33 -0.52
N THR A 343 2.82 18.91 -1.69
CA THR A 343 2.47 19.54 -2.98
C THR A 343 1.39 18.77 -3.74
N GLY A 344 1.02 17.56 -3.28
CA GLY A 344 0.14 16.65 -4.01
C GLY A 344 0.85 15.96 -5.16
N GLY A 345 0.10 15.21 -5.93
CA GLY A 345 0.60 14.47 -7.10
C GLY A 345 -0.23 13.23 -7.38
N THR A 346 0.26 12.42 -8.32
CA THR A 346 -0.36 11.16 -8.72
C THR A 346 0.36 9.99 -8.10
N THR A 347 -0.38 9.05 -7.53
CA THR A 347 0.16 7.77 -7.04
C THR A 347 -0.48 6.61 -7.79
N PHE A 348 0.35 5.64 -8.15
CA PHE A 348 -0.03 4.42 -8.85
C PHE A 348 0.02 3.23 -7.91
N PHE A 349 -0.96 2.33 -8.07
CA PHE A 349 -1.08 1.12 -7.25
C PHE A 349 -1.19 -0.12 -8.14
N GLN A 350 -0.49 -1.17 -7.76
CA GLN A 350 -0.70 -2.49 -8.34
C GLN A 350 -2.05 -3.04 -7.85
N PRO A 351 -3.00 -3.41 -8.74
CA PRO A 351 -4.27 -4.03 -8.32
C PRO A 351 -4.03 -5.29 -7.50
N VAL A 352 -4.66 -5.38 -6.32
CA VAL A 352 -4.47 -6.51 -5.41
C VAL A 352 -5.02 -7.81 -6.02
N THR A 353 -6.15 -7.77 -6.69
CA THR A 353 -6.79 -8.94 -7.33
C THR A 353 -5.88 -9.59 -8.36
N LYS A 354 -5.18 -8.79 -9.19
CA LYS A 354 -4.17 -9.29 -10.14
C LYS A 354 -2.98 -9.93 -9.44
N ALA A 355 -2.48 -9.30 -8.37
CA ALA A 355 -1.36 -9.84 -7.60
C ALA A 355 -1.73 -11.17 -6.92
N LEU A 356 -2.89 -11.26 -6.28
CA LEU A 356 -3.39 -12.49 -5.65
C LEU A 356 -3.52 -13.63 -6.65
N THR A 357 -4.09 -13.37 -7.82
CA THR A 357 -4.25 -14.37 -8.88
C THR A 357 -2.88 -14.81 -9.43
N ALA A 358 -1.98 -13.88 -9.74
CA ALA A 358 -0.68 -14.20 -10.31
C ALA A 358 0.21 -14.99 -9.33
N LEU A 359 0.06 -14.75 -8.03
CA LEU A 359 0.82 -15.39 -6.97
C LEU A 359 0.14 -16.65 -6.39
N ASN A 360 -1.09 -16.95 -6.82
CA ASN A 360 -1.92 -18.05 -6.32
C ASN A 360 -2.06 -18.03 -4.79
N VAL A 361 -2.39 -16.86 -4.22
CA VAL A 361 -2.60 -16.65 -2.78
C VAL A 361 -3.94 -15.97 -2.53
N LYS A 362 -4.40 -16.01 -1.27
CA LYS A 362 -5.64 -15.38 -0.80
C LYS A 362 -5.32 -14.41 0.32
N LEU A 363 -6.13 -13.34 0.47
CA LEU A 363 -6.06 -12.48 1.65
C LEU A 363 -6.35 -13.29 2.92
N ILE A 364 -5.62 -12.96 3.98
CA ILE A 364 -6.02 -13.36 5.33
C ILE A 364 -7.07 -12.34 5.78
N THR A 365 -8.31 -12.82 5.93
CA THR A 365 -9.47 -12.02 6.38
C THR A 365 -9.99 -12.54 7.70
N ALA A 366 -10.74 -11.70 8.44
CA ALA A 366 -11.44 -12.17 9.62
C ALA A 366 -12.38 -13.32 9.26
N THR A 367 -12.29 -14.42 10.00
CA THR A 367 -13.30 -15.48 9.90
C THR A 367 -14.63 -14.92 10.39
N PRO A 368 -15.72 -14.97 9.61
CA PRO A 368 -17.03 -14.61 10.12
C PRO A 368 -17.35 -15.45 11.35
N PRO A 369 -17.99 -14.90 12.39
CA PRO A 369 -18.42 -15.70 13.54
C PRO A 369 -19.30 -16.85 13.08
N PRO A 370 -19.19 -18.04 13.71
CA PRO A 370 -20.03 -19.19 13.39
C PRO A 370 -21.50 -18.81 13.57
N GLY A 371 -22.28 -18.72 12.49
CA GLY A 371 -23.69 -18.31 12.49
C GLY A 371 -24.12 -17.41 11.34
N ALA A 372 -23.19 -16.84 10.56
CA ALA A 372 -23.51 -15.97 9.42
C ALA A 372 -23.63 -16.73 8.08
N GLN A 373 -23.93 -18.02 8.08
CA GLN A 373 -24.23 -18.77 6.87
C GLN A 373 -25.74 -18.88 6.67
N GLY A 374 -26.22 -18.26 5.60
CA GLY A 374 -27.47 -18.64 4.94
C GLY A 374 -28.72 -17.92 5.40
N ALA A 375 -29.00 -16.74 4.83
CA ALA A 375 -30.39 -16.37 4.55
C ALA A 375 -30.59 -16.46 3.03
N ALA A 376 -31.24 -17.52 2.59
CA ALA A 376 -31.84 -17.63 1.28
C ALA A 376 -32.90 -16.53 1.13
N PRO A 377 -33.24 -16.06 -0.10
CA PRO A 377 -34.20 -14.98 -0.30
C PRO A 377 -35.59 -15.45 0.14
N ALA A 378 -36.16 -14.85 1.20
CA ALA A 378 -37.54 -15.01 1.58
C ALA A 378 -38.39 -14.06 0.74
N THR A 379 -39.37 -14.63 0.10
CA THR A 379 -40.47 -14.03 -0.65
C THR A 379 -41.25 -13.04 0.19
N GLU A 380 -41.76 -11.99 -0.46
CA GLU A 380 -42.56 -10.88 0.08
C GLU A 380 -43.77 -11.28 0.94
N ALA A 381 -44.01 -10.57 2.02
CA ALA A 381 -45.35 -10.13 2.42
C ALA A 381 -45.30 -9.08 3.56
N GLY A 382 -45.93 -7.93 3.37
CA GLY A 382 -46.61 -7.21 4.46
C GLY A 382 -45.99 -5.89 4.92
N GLN A 383 -46.55 -4.80 4.45
CA GLN A 383 -46.41 -3.39 4.83
C GLN A 383 -46.48 -3.12 6.33
N SER A 384 -45.66 -2.21 6.85
CA SER A 384 -46.14 -1.07 7.67
C SER A 384 -44.99 -0.05 7.84
N GLY A 385 -45.32 1.21 7.61
CA GLY A 385 -44.42 2.32 7.47
C GLY A 385 -43.76 2.78 8.77
N MET A 386 -42.52 3.24 8.60
CA MET A 386 -41.91 4.28 9.43
C MET A 386 -40.85 5.02 8.59
N THR A 387 -40.89 6.34 8.65
CA THR A 387 -40.05 7.29 7.94
C THR A 387 -38.55 7.03 8.16
N PRO A 388 -37.72 7.10 7.12
CA PRO A 388 -36.26 6.95 7.29
C PRO A 388 -35.65 8.27 7.77
N SER A 389 -35.11 8.21 8.96
CA SER A 389 -34.14 9.23 9.41
C SER A 389 -32.85 9.05 8.61
N ALA A 390 -32.35 10.14 8.01
CA ALA A 390 -31.17 10.14 7.17
C ALA A 390 -29.98 9.62 7.93
N ALA A 391 -29.51 8.40 7.60
CA ALA A 391 -28.27 7.85 8.09
C ALA A 391 -27.11 8.55 7.37
N ARG A 392 -26.21 9.18 8.13
CA ARG A 392 -24.90 9.64 7.66
C ARG A 392 -24.11 8.46 7.12
N PRO A 393 -23.25 8.63 6.09
CA PRO A 393 -22.38 7.55 5.60
C PRO A 393 -21.54 7.02 6.75
N GLY A 394 -21.69 5.72 7.05
CA GLY A 394 -20.97 5.06 8.13
C GLY A 394 -19.48 5.01 7.82
N SER A 395 -18.68 5.72 8.59
CA SER A 395 -17.24 5.46 8.68
C SER A 395 -17.07 4.06 9.26
N SER A 396 -16.28 3.21 8.60
CA SER A 396 -15.80 1.96 9.21
C SER A 396 -15.18 2.30 10.56
N ALA A 397 -15.73 1.80 11.65
CA ALA A 397 -15.23 2.12 12.98
C ALA A 397 -13.79 1.61 13.11
N PRO A 398 -12.81 2.46 13.49
CA PRO A 398 -11.46 2.00 13.73
C PRO A 398 -11.46 1.02 14.91
N VAL A 399 -10.73 -0.07 14.75
CA VAL A 399 -10.47 -1.00 15.85
C VAL A 399 -9.57 -0.26 16.85
N THR A 400 -10.07 0.06 18.01
CA THR A 400 -9.27 0.66 19.08
C THR A 400 -8.36 -0.42 19.67
N GLY A 401 -7.09 -0.35 19.34
CA GLY A 401 -6.05 -1.02 20.13
C GLY A 401 -5.99 -0.39 21.52
N VAL A 402 -5.41 -1.11 22.47
CA VAL A 402 -5.30 -0.78 23.88
C VAL A 402 -5.10 0.73 24.09
N ASP A 403 -5.97 1.34 24.89
CA ASP A 403 -5.96 2.77 25.20
C ASP A 403 -4.56 3.22 25.64
N GLY A 404 -3.92 4.09 24.85
CA GLY A 404 -2.63 4.68 25.19
C GLY A 404 -2.67 5.48 26.50
N GLN A 405 -3.87 5.94 26.91
CA GLN A 405 -4.08 6.59 28.21
C GLN A 405 -3.98 5.60 29.38
N ALA A 406 -4.41 4.36 29.22
CA ALA A 406 -4.24 3.33 30.25
C ALA A 406 -2.77 2.92 30.41
N LEU A 407 -1.97 2.98 29.35
CA LEU A 407 -0.53 2.72 29.37
C LEU A 407 0.23 3.90 29.99
N LEU A 408 -0.15 5.14 29.68
CA LEU A 408 0.39 6.35 30.30
C LEU A 408 0.03 6.44 31.79
N ALA A 409 -1.20 6.10 32.18
CA ALA A 409 -1.61 6.07 33.56
C ALA A 409 -0.84 5.02 34.41
N ARG A 410 -0.45 3.89 33.79
CA ARG A 410 0.42 2.89 34.44
C ARG A 410 1.88 3.32 34.50
N LEU A 411 2.35 4.15 33.60
CA LEU A 411 3.71 4.71 33.61
C LEU A 411 3.87 5.89 34.61
N THR A 412 2.78 6.54 35.00
CA THR A 412 2.78 7.64 35.96
C THR A 412 2.51 7.19 37.42
N ASP A 413 2.21 5.90 37.63
CA ASP A 413 2.06 5.34 38.97
C ASP A 413 3.44 5.19 39.65
N THR A 414 3.70 6.01 40.65
CA THR A 414 4.99 6.09 41.36
C THR A 414 5.43 4.76 42.01
N ARG A 415 4.53 3.79 42.16
CA ARG A 415 4.85 2.45 42.67
C ARG A 415 5.52 1.53 41.65
N ASN A 416 5.36 1.81 40.33
CA ASN A 416 5.89 0.98 39.25
C ASN A 416 7.12 1.60 38.55
N VAL A 417 7.50 2.84 38.91
CA VAL A 417 8.52 3.60 38.16
C VAL A 417 9.95 3.34 38.66
N GLY A 418 10.15 2.90 39.88
CA GLY A 418 11.49 2.81 40.49
C GLY A 418 12.46 1.85 39.78
N PRO A 419 12.13 0.57 39.55
CA PRO A 419 13.07 -0.37 38.92
C PRO A 419 13.29 -0.13 37.43
N GLY A 420 12.25 0.32 36.68
CA GLY A 420 12.31 0.55 35.26
C GLY A 420 13.17 1.75 34.86
N LEU A 421 13.13 2.83 35.59
CA LEU A 421 13.94 4.03 35.32
C LEU A 421 15.44 3.77 35.46
N LEU A 422 15.85 2.97 36.45
CA LEU A 422 17.26 2.58 36.62
C LEU A 422 17.80 1.72 35.48
N VAL A 423 16.96 0.83 34.91
CA VAL A 423 17.34 0.02 33.74
C VAL A 423 17.47 0.89 32.48
N ILE A 424 16.53 1.82 32.28
CA ILE A 424 16.57 2.75 31.12
C ILE A 424 17.78 3.70 31.25
N ALA A 425 18.00 4.29 32.41
CA ALA A 425 19.17 5.17 32.65
C ALA A 425 20.48 4.41 32.45
N GLY A 426 20.60 3.21 32.97
CA GLY A 426 21.79 2.35 32.77
C GLY A 426 22.02 1.98 31.31
N SER A 427 20.95 1.69 30.58
CA SER A 427 21.02 1.36 29.14
C SER A 427 21.44 2.56 28.29
N VAL A 428 20.91 3.75 28.56
CA VAL A 428 21.27 4.99 27.86
C VAL A 428 22.72 5.37 28.13
N ILE A 429 23.18 5.28 29.38
CA ILE A 429 24.59 5.56 29.74
C ILE A 429 25.52 4.58 29.03
N ALA A 430 25.19 3.29 29.00
CA ALA A 430 25.99 2.28 28.30
C ALA A 430 26.05 2.54 26.79
N LEU A 431 24.95 2.99 26.18
CA LEU A 431 24.84 3.29 24.76
C LEU A 431 25.64 4.56 24.39
N VAL A 432 25.57 5.60 25.19
CA VAL A 432 26.36 6.82 25.03
C VAL A 432 27.85 6.54 25.20
N ALA A 433 28.25 5.78 26.23
CA ALA A 433 29.64 5.40 26.45
C ALA A 433 30.18 4.53 25.29
N THR A 434 29.37 3.62 24.76
CA THR A 434 29.77 2.78 23.61
C THR A 434 29.96 3.61 22.34
N ARG A 435 29.08 4.57 22.08
CA ARG A 435 29.21 5.51 20.96
C ARG A 435 30.43 6.41 21.11
N TYR A 436 30.67 6.93 22.29
CA TYR A 436 31.84 7.77 22.57
C TYR A 436 33.16 7.00 22.36
N ILE A 437 33.25 5.77 22.86
CA ILE A 437 34.43 4.91 22.68
C ILE A 437 34.65 4.57 21.21
N ARG A 438 33.61 4.28 20.42
CA ARG A 438 33.72 4.03 18.99
C ARG A 438 34.18 5.29 18.25
N ALA A 439 33.58 6.44 18.49
CA ALA A 439 33.98 7.69 17.85
C ALA A 439 35.46 8.05 18.13
N GLU A 440 35.94 7.79 19.35
CA GLU A 440 37.33 8.02 19.72
C GLU A 440 38.31 7.00 19.07
N GLN A 441 37.86 5.76 18.88
CA GLN A 441 38.63 4.75 18.15
C GLN A 441 38.72 5.07 16.65
N ASP A 442 37.62 5.50 16.04
CA ASP A 442 37.58 5.90 14.64
C ASP A 442 38.41 7.15 14.38
N ARG A 443 38.38 8.14 15.29
CA ARG A 443 39.23 9.34 15.23
C ARG A 443 40.73 8.99 15.29
N LYS A 444 41.10 8.04 16.14
CA LYS A 444 42.49 7.57 16.27
C LYS A 444 42.94 6.66 15.10
N ALA A 445 41.99 5.94 14.46
CA ALA A 445 42.24 5.19 13.24
C ALA A 445 42.46 6.14 12.06
N TYR A 446 41.61 7.17 11.93
CA TYR A 446 41.74 8.21 10.91
C TYR A 446 43.06 8.98 11.02
N GLN A 447 43.47 9.41 12.22
CA GLN A 447 44.73 10.09 12.43
C GLN A 447 45.95 9.20 12.09
N ARG A 448 45.90 7.88 12.33
CA ARG A 448 46.97 6.94 11.96
C ARG A 448 47.01 6.70 10.45
N TYR A 449 45.91 6.73 9.75
CA TYR A 449 45.87 6.56 8.30
C TYR A 449 46.46 7.78 7.58
N TYR A 450 46.15 8.99 8.03
CA TYR A 450 46.70 10.22 7.42
C TYR A 450 48.15 10.52 7.81
N SER A 451 48.63 10.12 8.99
CA SER A 451 50.04 10.29 9.36
C SER A 451 50.96 9.29 8.67
N ALA A 452 50.44 8.20 8.09
CA ALA A 452 51.26 7.23 7.33
C ALA A 452 51.36 7.56 5.83
N THR A 453 50.62 8.55 5.31
CA THR A 453 50.61 8.96 3.89
C THR A 453 51.42 10.22 3.59
N TRP A 454 52.06 10.84 4.60
CA TRP A 454 52.86 12.08 4.46
C TRP A 454 54.22 11.94 5.22
N GLY A 455 54.82 10.78 5.16
CA GLY A 455 56.17 10.53 5.65
C GLY A 455 57.05 9.93 4.57
#